data_28ea671cd20973246d534329c0a3694e
#
_entry.id   28ea671cd20973246d534329c0a3694e
#
_cell.length_a   1.000
_cell.length_b   1.000
_cell.length_c   1.000
_cell.angle_alpha   90.00
_cell.angle_beta   90.00
_cell.angle_gamma   90.00
#
_symmetry.space_group_name_H-M   'P 1'
#
loop_
_entity.id
_entity.type
_entity.pdbx_description
1 polymer ?
#
loop_
_entity_poly.entity_id
_entity_poly.type
_entity_poly.pdbx_seq_one_letter_code
_entity_poly.pdbx_strand_id
1 'polypeptide(L)'
;MGVRPFGELHTSERTDKSTAFSFLITTKKGCHYKPGRTTCAKARRRCISASAYRSGHHTWFDGAYNDTHELTNEPMTNNPMTQPHRFTLQPYTGIKSRFKCPECQHRNKTFTRYIDTETGKTLADHVGRCDRENNCGYHYTPSEFFKVNPYAIPVPLTRKYDGRPAKLPFSVLPFSLVKDSMRAYGHNNFVCFLNTMFGEEKAAALVKLYHIGTANHWPGATIFWQIDIKGKVRTGKIMLYNKKTCKRVKHPFNYIAWVHNLSGKAGPWKDRLTINRQMNYENYHRLNDERFVMEQCLFGEHLLYADAGKLVCLVESEKTAIIAAAYYPDYIWLAAGSLNGLNPDKCQALKNRSVMLFPDVNAYGKWYEKAMELNARIPSSTFKVSNALENNATEIERLNGIDIADRWIDDFLEEWND
;
A
#
# COMPACT_ATOMS: atom_id res chain seq x y z
N MET A 1 -50.25 50.96 -0.31
CA MET A 1 -50.48 49.77 -1.09
C MET A 1 -49.12 49.33 -1.65
N GLY A 2 -48.40 48.54 -0.89
CA GLY A 2 -46.99 48.27 -1.13
C GLY A 2 -46.79 46.80 -1.52
N VAL A 3 -46.13 46.61 -2.62
CA VAL A 3 -45.61 45.32 -3.09
C VAL A 3 -44.17 45.22 -2.59
N ARG A 4 -43.86 44.15 -1.85
CA ARG A 4 -42.47 43.79 -1.47
C ARG A 4 -41.87 42.82 -2.49
N PRO A 5 -40.57 42.96 -2.83
CA PRO A 5 -39.92 42.07 -3.76
C PRO A 5 -39.41 40.79 -3.07
N PHE A 6 -39.33 39.76 -3.88
CA PHE A 6 -38.85 38.41 -3.57
C PHE A 6 -37.39 38.35 -3.19
N GLY A 7 -37.08 37.55 -2.17
CA GLY A 7 -35.71 37.24 -1.75
C GLY A 7 -35.01 36.26 -2.72
N GLU A 8 -33.77 36.57 -3.01
CA GLU A 8 -32.86 35.71 -3.75
C GLU A 8 -32.46 34.48 -2.93
N LEU A 9 -32.75 33.31 -3.48
CA LEU A 9 -32.24 32.03 -3.03
C LEU A 9 -30.80 31.85 -3.54
N HIS A 10 -29.82 32.06 -2.67
CA HIS A 10 -28.46 31.61 -2.92
C HIS A 10 -28.42 30.07 -2.83
N THR A 11 -28.53 29.41 -3.97
CA THR A 11 -28.13 28.02 -4.10
C THR A 11 -26.61 27.97 -4.23
N SER A 12 -25.90 27.60 -3.17
CA SER A 12 -24.49 27.24 -3.23
C SER A 12 -24.40 25.89 -3.95
N GLU A 13 -24.05 25.90 -5.21
CA GLU A 13 -23.60 24.71 -5.95
C GLU A 13 -22.29 24.22 -5.31
N ARG A 14 -22.40 23.24 -4.41
CA ARG A 14 -21.30 22.34 -4.08
C ARG A 14 -21.06 21.44 -5.27
N THR A 15 -20.21 21.85 -6.21
CA THR A 15 -19.67 20.97 -7.23
C THR A 15 -19.09 19.71 -6.55
N ASP A 16 -19.67 18.56 -6.84
CA ASP A 16 -19.21 17.27 -6.32
C ASP A 16 -17.77 17.03 -6.81
N LYS A 17 -16.80 17.08 -5.88
CA LYS A 17 -15.38 16.90 -6.17
C LYS A 17 -15.07 15.56 -6.84
N SER A 18 -15.98 14.57 -6.76
CA SER A 18 -15.84 13.26 -7.39
C SER A 18 -16.00 13.31 -8.91
N THR A 19 -16.89 14.16 -9.41
CA THR A 19 -17.13 14.36 -10.85
C THR A 19 -15.98 15.11 -11.52
N ALA A 20 -15.40 16.09 -10.81
CA ALA A 20 -14.22 16.82 -11.28
C ALA A 20 -12.99 15.90 -11.40
N PHE A 21 -12.84 14.91 -10.53
CA PHE A 21 -11.72 13.98 -10.55
C PHE A 21 -11.81 12.96 -11.69
N SER A 22 -13.01 12.46 -12.00
CA SER A 22 -13.23 11.59 -13.17
C SER A 22 -12.91 12.29 -14.48
N PHE A 23 -13.18 13.60 -14.56
CA PHE A 23 -12.87 14.42 -15.74
C PHE A 23 -11.37 14.67 -15.91
N LEU A 24 -10.62 14.81 -14.80
CA LEU A 24 -9.16 15.05 -14.82
C LEU A 24 -8.35 13.83 -15.30
N ILE A 25 -8.81 12.61 -15.03
CA ILE A 25 -8.14 11.39 -15.48
C ILE A 25 -8.28 11.18 -17.00
N THR A 26 -9.37 11.67 -17.58
CA THR A 26 -9.67 11.50 -19.02
C THR A 26 -9.14 12.63 -19.91
N THR A 27 -8.76 13.79 -19.37
CA THR A 27 -8.49 15.00 -20.18
C THR A 27 -7.03 15.42 -20.26
N LYS A 28 -6.09 14.75 -19.60
CA LYS A 28 -4.65 15.08 -19.73
C LYS A 28 -3.96 14.42 -20.94
N LYS A 29 -4.58 14.39 -22.10
CA LYS A 29 -3.83 14.31 -23.35
C LYS A 29 -3.23 15.70 -23.63
N GLY A 30 -1.93 15.90 -23.35
CA GLY A 30 -1.19 17.03 -23.92
C GLY A 30 -0.53 18.06 -23.01
N CYS A 31 -0.06 17.75 -21.81
CA CYS A 31 0.86 18.60 -21.06
C CYS A 31 1.97 17.76 -20.41
N HIS A 32 2.96 17.37 -21.18
CA HIS A 32 4.17 16.71 -20.69
C HIS A 32 5.32 17.73 -20.56
N TYR A 33 5.99 17.66 -19.41
CA TYR A 33 7.19 18.44 -19.14
C TYR A 33 8.39 17.74 -19.79
N LYS A 34 8.94 18.33 -20.89
CA LYS A 34 10.24 17.93 -21.41
C LYS A 34 11.33 18.78 -20.73
N PRO A 35 12.26 18.19 -19.99
CA PRO A 35 13.44 18.92 -19.53
C PRO A 35 14.28 19.31 -20.75
N GLY A 36 14.39 20.59 -21.05
CA GLY A 36 15.37 21.13 -22.00
C GLY A 36 14.89 21.74 -23.31
N ARG A 37 13.59 21.92 -23.57
CA ARG A 37 13.15 22.72 -24.73
C ARG A 37 12.10 23.77 -24.34
N THR A 38 12.57 25.00 -24.24
CA THR A 38 11.75 26.20 -24.09
C THR A 38 11.22 26.62 -25.46
N THR A 39 10.08 26.10 -25.92
CA THR A 39 9.22 26.79 -26.89
C THR A 39 7.85 26.12 -26.98
N CYS A 40 6.91 26.59 -26.20
CA CYS A 40 5.50 26.42 -26.52
C CYS A 40 4.79 27.79 -26.39
N ALA A 41 4.79 28.54 -27.46
CA ALA A 41 4.27 29.91 -27.50
C ALA A 41 2.74 30.03 -27.68
N LYS A 42 1.97 28.95 -27.63
CA LYS A 42 0.50 28.99 -27.90
C LYS A 42 -0.41 28.61 -26.72
N ALA A 43 0.13 28.24 -25.55
CA ALA A 43 -0.70 27.88 -24.37
C ALA A 43 -0.77 29.00 -23.30
N ARG A 44 -0.36 30.23 -23.61
CA ARG A 44 -0.22 31.36 -22.65
C ARG A 44 -1.53 32.06 -22.25
N ARG A 45 -2.71 31.59 -22.55
CA ARG A 45 -3.94 32.36 -22.24
C ARG A 45 -4.96 31.68 -21.32
N ARG A 46 -4.65 30.60 -20.62
CA ARG A 46 -5.59 30.00 -19.64
C ARG A 46 -4.95 29.43 -18.35
N CYS A 47 -3.77 29.88 -17.98
CA CYS A 47 -3.23 29.62 -16.64
C CYS A 47 -3.06 30.96 -15.92
N ILE A 48 -4.15 31.54 -15.46
CA ILE A 48 -4.13 32.67 -14.52
C ILE A 48 -4.29 32.08 -13.13
N SER A 49 -3.40 32.52 -12.23
CA SER A 49 -3.38 32.35 -10.79
C SER A 49 -2.97 31.00 -10.19
N ALA A 50 -1.67 30.74 -10.20
CA ALA A 50 -1.00 30.04 -9.12
C ALA A 50 0.38 30.66 -8.90
N SER A 51 0.43 31.93 -8.51
CA SER A 51 1.63 32.55 -7.97
C SER A 51 1.31 33.00 -6.55
N ALA A 52 1.77 32.24 -5.58
CA ALA A 52 2.19 32.64 -4.25
C ALA A 52 2.48 31.40 -3.40
N TYR A 53 3.57 30.70 -3.67
CA TYR A 53 4.20 29.93 -2.61
C TYR A 53 5.54 30.60 -2.32
N ARG A 54 5.50 31.53 -1.37
CA ARG A 54 6.71 32.08 -0.75
C ARG A 54 7.37 30.96 0.05
N SER A 55 8.67 30.84 -0.18
CA SER A 55 9.64 30.10 0.61
C SER A 55 9.44 30.35 2.12
N GLY A 56 8.81 29.40 2.80
CA GLY A 56 8.89 29.26 4.24
C GLY A 56 9.85 28.13 4.55
N HIS A 57 11.02 28.46 5.04
CA HIS A 57 11.91 27.51 5.66
C HIS A 57 11.23 26.90 6.88
N HIS A 58 10.69 25.70 6.76
CA HIS A 58 10.33 24.88 7.91
C HIS A 58 11.48 23.93 8.21
N THR A 59 12.32 24.39 9.15
CA THR A 59 13.19 23.50 9.94
C THR A 59 12.30 22.61 10.81
N TRP A 60 12.13 21.37 10.41
CA TRP A 60 11.48 20.33 11.20
C TRP A 60 12.47 19.21 11.46
N PHE A 61 12.57 18.83 12.73
CA PHE A 61 13.37 17.76 13.32
C PHE A 61 14.77 18.16 13.84
N ASP A 62 14.80 19.03 14.86
CA ASP A 62 15.71 18.92 15.97
C ASP A 62 14.92 19.20 17.26
N GLY A 63 14.17 18.20 17.70
CA GLY A 63 13.47 18.18 18.97
C GLY A 63 13.83 16.90 19.70
N ALA A 64 14.63 17.03 20.74
CA ALA A 64 14.96 15.96 21.66
C ALA A 64 13.69 15.32 22.24
N TYR A 65 13.56 14.00 22.04
CA TYR A 65 12.52 13.20 22.66
C TYR A 65 12.91 12.97 24.12
N ASN A 66 12.32 13.74 25.03
CA ASN A 66 12.32 13.43 26.45
C ASN A 66 11.17 12.48 26.75
N ASP A 67 11.52 11.25 27.10
CA ASP A 67 10.61 10.26 27.68
C ASP A 67 10.23 10.68 29.12
N THR A 68 9.10 11.30 29.30
CA THR A 68 8.35 11.26 30.57
C THR A 68 6.87 11.48 30.28
N HIS A 69 6.09 10.40 30.18
CA HIS A 69 4.65 10.47 30.36
C HIS A 69 4.16 9.38 31.29
N GLU A 70 3.62 9.87 32.41
CA GLU A 70 2.90 9.12 33.42
C GLU A 70 1.69 8.36 32.81
N LEU A 71 1.49 7.16 33.35
CA LEU A 71 0.38 6.26 33.05
C LEU A 71 -0.90 6.79 33.70
N THR A 72 -1.83 7.34 32.93
CA THR A 72 -3.21 7.55 33.35
C THR A 72 -4.07 6.38 32.90
N ASN A 73 -4.67 5.70 33.89
CA ASN A 73 -5.63 4.61 33.70
C ASN A 73 -7.00 5.18 33.29
N GLU A 74 -7.45 4.90 32.06
CA GLU A 74 -8.86 5.02 31.70
C GLU A 74 -9.45 3.66 31.30
N PRO A 75 -10.73 3.36 31.60
CA PRO A 75 -11.30 2.03 31.47
C PRO A 75 -11.59 1.66 30.01
N MET A 76 -11.12 0.49 29.61
CA MET A 76 -11.31 -0.11 28.28
C MET A 76 -12.75 -0.61 28.11
N THR A 77 -13.44 -0.09 27.10
CA THR A 77 -14.71 -0.62 26.61
C THR A 77 -14.48 -1.91 25.80
N ASN A 78 -15.24 -2.94 26.13
CA ASN A 78 -15.19 -4.28 25.53
C ASN A 78 -15.54 -4.29 24.05
N ASN A 79 -14.56 -4.63 23.18
CA ASN A 79 -14.79 -5.02 21.78
C ASN A 79 -14.47 -6.52 21.63
N PRO A 80 -15.29 -7.35 20.94
CA PRO A 80 -15.07 -8.78 20.85
C PRO A 80 -13.79 -9.08 20.06
N MET A 81 -12.82 -9.69 20.73
CA MET A 81 -11.53 -10.12 20.16
C MET A 81 -11.75 -11.28 19.19
N THR A 82 -11.29 -11.15 17.95
CA THR A 82 -11.08 -12.27 17.04
C THR A 82 -10.00 -13.19 17.62
N GLN A 83 -10.36 -14.42 17.91
CA GLN A 83 -9.40 -15.47 18.33
C GLN A 83 -8.37 -15.73 17.23
N PRO A 84 -7.11 -16.06 17.55
CA PRO A 84 -6.15 -16.51 16.55
C PRO A 84 -6.74 -17.72 15.85
N HIS A 85 -6.89 -17.61 14.52
CA HIS A 85 -7.49 -18.68 13.72
C HIS A 85 -6.61 -19.92 13.82
N ARG A 86 -7.18 -21.04 14.28
CA ARG A 86 -6.52 -22.35 14.29
C ARG A 86 -5.96 -22.73 12.92
N PHE A 87 -6.60 -22.27 11.85
CA PHE A 87 -6.20 -22.54 10.48
C PHE A 87 -5.57 -21.30 9.84
N THR A 88 -4.34 -21.44 9.31
CA THR A 88 -3.60 -20.39 8.64
C THR A 88 -3.13 -20.85 7.26
N LEU A 89 -2.89 -19.91 6.34
CA LEU A 89 -2.27 -20.25 5.06
C LEU A 89 -0.82 -20.72 5.31
N GLN A 90 -0.45 -21.82 4.65
CA GLN A 90 0.87 -22.43 4.77
C GLN A 90 1.97 -21.42 4.44
N PRO A 91 2.94 -21.16 5.34
CA PRO A 91 4.07 -20.28 5.07
C PRO A 91 4.86 -20.70 3.83
N TYR A 92 5.41 -19.72 3.11
CA TYR A 92 6.27 -20.02 1.98
C TYR A 92 7.65 -20.48 2.45
N THR A 93 7.95 -21.77 2.23
CA THR A 93 9.26 -22.38 2.54
C THR A 93 10.00 -22.84 1.29
N GLY A 94 9.52 -22.42 0.09
CA GLY A 94 10.04 -22.82 -1.21
C GLY A 94 8.93 -23.36 -2.12
N ILE A 95 9.28 -23.74 -3.36
CA ILE A 95 8.31 -24.19 -4.38
C ILE A 95 7.51 -25.43 -3.96
N LYS A 96 8.02 -26.22 -3.01
CA LYS A 96 7.33 -27.39 -2.46
C LYS A 96 6.14 -27.02 -1.57
N SER A 97 6.09 -25.79 -1.04
CA SER A 97 4.97 -25.27 -0.23
C SER A 97 3.88 -24.59 -1.05
N ARG A 98 3.93 -24.73 -2.38
CA ARG A 98 2.92 -24.23 -3.30
C ARG A 98 2.39 -25.33 -4.20
N PHE A 99 1.12 -25.24 -4.57
CA PHE A 99 0.37 -26.25 -5.30
C PHE A 99 -0.26 -25.67 -6.56
N LYS A 100 -0.80 -26.52 -7.44
CA LYS A 100 -1.65 -26.09 -8.53
C LYS A 100 -3.00 -25.65 -7.97
N CYS A 101 -3.52 -24.51 -8.46
CA CYS A 101 -4.82 -24.03 -8.08
C CYS A 101 -5.91 -24.98 -8.61
N PRO A 102 -6.86 -25.44 -7.79
CA PRO A 102 -7.92 -26.33 -8.25
C PRO A 102 -8.84 -25.68 -9.29
N GLU A 103 -8.98 -24.36 -9.26
CA GLU A 103 -9.84 -23.62 -10.20
C GLU A 103 -9.11 -23.33 -11.51
N CYS A 104 -8.08 -22.48 -11.51
CA CYS A 104 -7.46 -22.02 -12.74
C CYS A 104 -6.40 -22.96 -13.32
N GLN A 105 -5.97 -24.00 -12.63
CA GLN A 105 -4.97 -24.99 -13.05
C GLN A 105 -3.70 -24.39 -13.67
N HIS A 106 -3.37 -23.15 -13.31
CA HIS A 106 -2.25 -22.42 -13.88
C HIS A 106 -0.96 -23.26 -13.85
N ARG A 107 -0.16 -23.19 -14.92
CA ARG A 107 1.09 -23.96 -15.10
C ARG A 107 2.06 -23.85 -13.92
N ASN A 108 2.13 -22.65 -13.30
CA ASN A 108 2.92 -22.44 -12.10
C ASN A 108 2.12 -22.81 -10.84
N LYS A 109 2.82 -23.23 -9.80
CA LYS A 109 2.22 -23.52 -8.50
C LYS A 109 1.88 -22.20 -7.80
N THR A 110 0.62 -21.78 -7.87
CA THR A 110 0.13 -20.49 -7.35
C THR A 110 -0.90 -20.65 -6.24
N PHE A 111 -1.05 -21.84 -5.70
CA PHE A 111 -2.05 -22.13 -4.68
C PHE A 111 -1.41 -22.43 -3.33
N THR A 112 -1.91 -21.77 -2.28
CA THR A 112 -1.49 -21.91 -0.90
C THR A 112 -2.62 -22.57 -0.11
N ARG A 113 -2.34 -23.71 0.53
CA ARG A 113 -3.32 -24.45 1.33
C ARG A 113 -3.41 -23.90 2.76
N TYR A 114 -4.55 -24.10 3.41
CA TYR A 114 -4.67 -23.90 4.84
C TYR A 114 -4.10 -25.08 5.60
N ILE A 115 -3.36 -24.78 6.66
CA ILE A 115 -2.83 -25.74 7.63
C ILE A 115 -3.47 -25.51 9.00
N ASP A 116 -3.70 -26.57 9.71
CA ASP A 116 -4.03 -26.54 11.14
C ASP A 116 -2.75 -26.24 11.94
N THR A 117 -2.72 -25.15 12.66
CA THR A 117 -1.54 -24.71 13.44
C THR A 117 -1.23 -25.61 14.63
N GLU A 118 -2.21 -26.41 15.10
CA GLU A 118 -2.01 -27.37 16.20
C GLU A 118 -1.38 -28.68 15.72
N THR A 119 -1.74 -29.13 14.52
CA THR A 119 -1.28 -30.43 14.01
C THR A 119 -0.24 -30.31 12.90
N GLY A 120 -0.07 -29.15 12.32
CA GLY A 120 0.79 -28.89 11.15
C GLY A 120 0.28 -29.52 9.85
N LYS A 121 -0.89 -30.17 9.85
CA LYS A 121 -1.46 -30.83 8.68
C LYS A 121 -2.30 -29.89 7.84
N THR A 122 -2.32 -30.11 6.52
CA THR A 122 -3.23 -29.39 5.61
C THR A 122 -4.68 -29.78 5.93
N LEU A 123 -5.59 -28.80 5.86
CA LEU A 123 -7.00 -29.01 6.13
C LEU A 123 -7.64 -29.90 5.06
N ALA A 124 -7.46 -29.51 3.80
CA ALA A 124 -7.80 -30.33 2.63
C ALA A 124 -7.04 -29.77 1.40
N ASP A 125 -6.94 -30.57 0.34
CA ASP A 125 -6.15 -30.24 -0.83
C ASP A 125 -6.68 -29.04 -1.62
N HIS A 126 -7.98 -28.77 -1.55
CA HIS A 126 -8.69 -27.70 -2.25
C HIS A 126 -8.99 -26.50 -1.34
N VAL A 127 -8.70 -26.57 -0.04
CA VAL A 127 -8.95 -25.48 0.92
C VAL A 127 -7.74 -24.58 1.00
N GLY A 128 -7.85 -23.37 0.43
CA GLY A 128 -6.70 -22.50 0.29
C GLY A 128 -7.00 -21.28 -0.56
N ARG A 129 -5.95 -20.56 -0.94
CA ARG A 129 -6.02 -19.34 -1.73
C ARG A 129 -5.07 -19.38 -2.92
N CYS A 130 -5.54 -18.95 -4.08
CA CYS A 130 -4.70 -18.72 -5.26
C CYS A 130 -4.02 -17.35 -5.16
N ASP A 131 -2.69 -17.32 -5.35
CA ASP A 131 -1.91 -16.07 -5.32
C ASP A 131 -2.19 -15.16 -6.55
N ARG A 132 -2.98 -15.64 -7.52
CA ARG A 132 -3.47 -14.87 -8.67
C ARG A 132 -4.82 -14.22 -8.34
N GLU A 133 -4.85 -13.36 -7.35
CA GLU A 133 -6.07 -12.79 -6.78
C GLU A 133 -6.96 -12.10 -7.84
N ASN A 134 -6.38 -11.27 -8.70
CA ASN A 134 -7.11 -10.52 -9.72
C ASN A 134 -7.53 -11.36 -10.94
N ASN A 135 -6.78 -12.41 -11.27
CA ASN A 135 -7.02 -13.23 -12.46
C ASN A 135 -7.83 -14.50 -12.19
N CYS A 136 -7.73 -15.07 -10.98
CA CYS A 136 -8.40 -16.29 -10.60
C CYS A 136 -9.33 -16.04 -9.41
N GLY A 137 -8.80 -15.43 -8.35
CA GLY A 137 -9.56 -15.07 -7.16
C GLY A 137 -10.01 -16.26 -6.31
N TYR A 138 -9.62 -17.50 -6.64
CA TYR A 138 -10.03 -18.67 -5.86
C TYR A 138 -9.53 -18.58 -4.44
N HIS A 139 -10.45 -18.51 -3.51
CA HIS A 139 -10.19 -18.52 -2.07
C HIS A 139 -11.28 -19.30 -1.35
N TYR A 140 -11.03 -20.57 -1.05
CA TYR A 140 -11.93 -21.41 -0.29
C TYR A 140 -11.42 -21.50 1.16
N THR A 141 -12.19 -20.87 2.04
CA THR A 141 -11.77 -20.68 3.44
C THR A 141 -12.11 -21.88 4.32
N PRO A 142 -11.42 -22.07 5.48
CA PRO A 142 -11.81 -23.08 6.49
C PRO A 142 -13.27 -22.93 6.94
N SER A 143 -13.76 -21.69 7.06
CA SER A 143 -15.16 -21.44 7.45
C SER A 143 -16.15 -22.00 6.43
N GLU A 144 -15.90 -21.80 5.13
CA GLU A 144 -16.73 -22.36 4.06
C GLU A 144 -16.65 -23.89 4.02
N PHE A 145 -15.44 -24.44 4.18
CA PHE A 145 -15.23 -25.88 4.24
C PHE A 145 -16.01 -26.55 5.37
N PHE A 146 -16.01 -25.99 6.58
CA PHE A 146 -16.72 -26.54 7.72
C PHE A 146 -18.24 -26.35 7.65
N LYS A 147 -18.74 -25.39 6.89
CA LYS A 147 -20.18 -25.27 6.62
C LYS A 147 -20.75 -26.50 5.90
N VAL A 148 -19.99 -27.04 4.95
CA VAL A 148 -20.40 -28.22 4.16
C VAL A 148 -19.86 -29.54 4.74
N ASN A 149 -18.89 -29.48 5.65
CA ASN A 149 -18.29 -30.63 6.32
C ASN A 149 -18.33 -30.47 7.85
N PRO A 150 -19.51 -30.42 8.48
CA PRO A 150 -19.63 -30.13 9.92
C PRO A 150 -18.97 -31.16 10.80
N TYR A 151 -18.83 -32.42 10.34
CA TYR A 151 -18.15 -33.49 11.07
C TYR A 151 -16.62 -33.42 10.98
N ALA A 152 -16.07 -32.60 10.08
CA ALA A 152 -14.64 -32.41 9.96
C ALA A 152 -14.11 -31.33 10.92
N ILE A 153 -14.99 -30.69 11.69
CA ILE A 153 -14.57 -29.71 12.71
C ILE A 153 -13.73 -30.41 13.75
N PRO A 154 -12.44 -30.10 13.90
CA PRO A 154 -11.60 -30.75 14.89
C PRO A 154 -12.14 -30.45 16.30
N VAL A 155 -12.38 -31.47 17.09
CA VAL A 155 -12.71 -31.28 18.50
C VAL A 155 -11.57 -30.49 19.15
N PRO A 156 -11.83 -29.35 19.84
CA PRO A 156 -10.78 -28.64 20.55
C PRO A 156 -10.13 -29.62 21.55
N LEU A 157 -8.81 -29.81 21.46
CA LEU A 157 -8.08 -30.42 22.54
C LEU A 157 -8.34 -29.56 23.76
N THR A 158 -9.04 -30.13 24.78
CA THR A 158 -9.43 -29.40 25.98
C THR A 158 -8.18 -28.95 26.74
N ARG A 159 -7.55 -27.89 26.34
CA ARG A 159 -6.65 -27.13 27.19
C ARG A 159 -7.54 -26.33 28.15
N LYS A 160 -7.40 -26.58 29.45
CA LYS A 160 -7.88 -25.62 30.45
C LYS A 160 -7.27 -24.30 30.17
N TYR A 161 -8.07 -23.39 29.59
CA TYR A 161 -7.64 -22.05 29.19
C TYR A 161 -7.81 -21.13 30.41
N ASP A 162 -6.75 -21.01 31.19
CA ASP A 162 -6.63 -19.96 32.20
C ASP A 162 -6.09 -18.69 31.52
N GLY A 163 -7.00 -17.78 31.26
CA GLY A 163 -6.69 -16.42 30.82
C GLY A 163 -6.41 -16.30 29.30
N ARG A 164 -7.12 -15.42 28.64
CA ARG A 164 -6.81 -15.03 27.25
C ARG A 164 -5.42 -14.43 27.22
N PRO A 165 -4.47 -14.89 26.34
CA PRO A 165 -3.24 -14.15 26.19
C PRO A 165 -3.61 -12.75 25.68
N ALA A 166 -3.15 -11.73 26.39
CA ALA A 166 -3.25 -10.37 25.91
C ALA A 166 -2.67 -10.32 24.49
N LYS A 167 -3.36 -9.62 23.56
CA LYS A 167 -2.82 -9.42 22.21
C LYS A 167 -1.43 -8.85 22.38
N LEU A 168 -0.40 -9.60 21.95
CA LEU A 168 0.97 -9.12 22.05
C LEU A 168 1.04 -7.78 21.30
N PRO A 169 1.67 -6.75 21.87
CA PRO A 169 1.86 -5.50 21.16
C PRO A 169 2.64 -5.76 19.88
N PHE A 170 2.25 -5.08 18.79
CA PHE A 170 2.98 -5.19 17.53
C PHE A 170 4.42 -4.70 17.68
N SER A 171 5.32 -5.33 16.93
CA SER A 171 6.73 -4.94 16.90
C SER A 171 6.94 -3.72 16.01
N VAL A 172 7.93 -2.88 16.35
CA VAL A 172 8.29 -1.67 15.63
C VAL A 172 9.77 -1.77 15.24
N LEU A 173 10.09 -1.43 13.99
CA LEU A 173 11.47 -1.33 13.52
C LEU A 173 12.07 0.05 13.89
N PRO A 174 13.37 0.14 14.18
CA PRO A 174 14.03 1.41 14.42
C PRO A 174 13.95 2.32 13.18
N PHE A 175 13.65 3.60 13.37
CA PHE A 175 13.60 4.58 12.28
C PHE A 175 14.98 4.83 11.63
N SER A 176 16.06 4.52 12.31
CA SER A 176 17.43 4.54 11.75
C SER A 176 17.55 3.68 10.50
N LEU A 177 16.83 2.52 10.42
CA LEU A 177 16.82 1.68 9.22
C LEU A 177 16.24 2.41 8.00
N VAL A 178 15.23 3.25 8.20
CA VAL A 178 14.67 4.10 7.15
C VAL A 178 15.72 5.09 6.68
N LYS A 179 16.31 5.87 7.61
CA LYS A 179 17.36 6.88 7.31
C LYS A 179 18.57 6.25 6.60
N ASP A 180 19.04 5.11 7.10
CA ASP A 180 20.22 4.43 6.55
C ASP A 180 19.99 3.88 5.14
N SER A 181 18.74 3.54 4.80
CA SER A 181 18.39 3.06 3.48
C SER A 181 18.18 4.19 2.44
N MET A 182 17.98 5.44 2.90
CA MET A 182 17.72 6.61 2.03
C MET A 182 19.00 7.14 1.38
N ARG A 183 19.65 6.30 0.56
CA ARG A 183 20.92 6.59 -0.10
C ARG A 183 21.10 5.76 -1.38
N ALA A 184 22.21 5.97 -2.09
CA ALA A 184 22.61 5.20 -3.28
C ALA A 184 21.54 5.14 -4.37
N TYR A 185 20.78 6.21 -4.58
CA TYR A 185 19.65 6.27 -5.50
C TYR A 185 20.04 6.07 -6.97
N GLY A 186 21.28 6.36 -7.36
CA GLY A 186 21.79 6.03 -8.71
C GLY A 186 21.79 4.52 -9.03
N HIS A 187 21.75 3.68 -8.00
CA HIS A 187 21.64 2.21 -8.10
C HIS A 187 20.23 1.69 -7.81
N ASN A 188 19.25 2.55 -7.54
CA ASN A 188 17.86 2.17 -7.30
C ASN A 188 17.07 2.30 -8.60
N ASN A 189 16.65 1.16 -9.17
CA ASN A 189 15.99 1.13 -10.48
C ASN A 189 14.71 1.98 -10.54
N PHE A 190 13.90 1.94 -9.48
CA PHE A 190 12.67 2.72 -9.40
C PHE A 190 12.95 4.22 -9.33
N VAL A 191 13.93 4.62 -8.50
CA VAL A 191 14.30 6.04 -8.39
C VAL A 191 14.92 6.55 -9.69
N CYS A 192 15.77 5.75 -10.35
CA CYS A 192 16.30 6.09 -11.66
C CYS A 192 15.17 6.31 -12.69
N PHE A 193 14.14 5.47 -12.66
CA PHE A 193 12.97 5.65 -13.53
C PHE A 193 12.20 6.93 -13.20
N LEU A 194 11.98 7.23 -11.91
CA LEU A 194 11.34 8.49 -11.50
C LEU A 194 12.13 9.72 -11.98
N ASN A 195 13.48 9.68 -11.92
CA ASN A 195 14.33 10.74 -12.45
C ASN A 195 14.13 10.93 -13.96
N THR A 196 14.00 9.84 -14.71
CA THR A 196 13.76 9.89 -16.17
C THR A 196 12.39 10.47 -16.46
N MET A 197 11.35 10.06 -15.72
CA MET A 197 9.96 10.44 -15.99
C MET A 197 9.62 11.87 -15.51
N PHE A 198 10.18 12.30 -14.37
CA PHE A 198 9.76 13.55 -13.71
C PHE A 198 10.88 14.59 -13.53
N GLY A 199 12.13 14.24 -13.85
CA GLY A 199 13.31 15.02 -13.52
C GLY A 199 13.79 14.82 -12.07
N GLU A 200 15.06 15.16 -11.83
CA GLU A 200 15.73 14.88 -10.55
C GLU A 200 15.10 15.58 -9.36
N GLU A 201 14.71 16.84 -9.50
CA GLU A 201 14.13 17.65 -8.43
C GLU A 201 12.82 17.05 -7.92
N LYS A 202 11.89 16.74 -8.84
CA LYS A 202 10.59 16.16 -8.48
C LYS A 202 10.71 14.74 -7.96
N ALA A 203 11.59 13.93 -8.55
CA ALA A 203 11.88 12.59 -8.07
C ALA A 203 12.47 12.61 -6.67
N ALA A 204 13.43 13.49 -6.37
CA ALA A 204 14.01 13.66 -5.04
C ALA A 204 12.95 14.08 -4.00
N ALA A 205 12.04 14.99 -4.36
CA ALA A 205 10.91 15.38 -3.51
C ALA A 205 9.99 14.19 -3.17
N LEU A 206 9.65 13.34 -4.14
CA LEU A 206 8.84 12.13 -3.94
C LEU A 206 9.55 11.09 -3.07
N VAL A 207 10.84 10.86 -3.33
CA VAL A 207 11.68 9.95 -2.56
C VAL A 207 11.74 10.38 -1.09
N LYS A 208 11.90 11.66 -0.83
CA LYS A 208 11.88 12.23 0.53
C LYS A 208 10.51 12.11 1.16
N LEU A 209 9.44 12.46 0.42
CA LEU A 209 8.05 12.45 0.89
C LEU A 209 7.63 11.05 1.38
N TYR A 210 7.98 10.00 0.62
CA TYR A 210 7.59 8.62 0.91
C TYR A 210 8.68 7.81 1.62
N HIS A 211 9.78 8.43 2.02
CA HIS A 211 10.92 7.76 2.66
C HIS A 211 11.42 6.54 1.88
N ILE A 212 11.59 6.67 0.56
CA ILE A 212 12.01 5.55 -0.28
C ILE A 212 13.44 5.15 0.03
N GLY A 213 13.65 3.86 0.31
CA GLY A 213 14.95 3.28 0.57
C GLY A 213 15.51 2.51 -0.62
N THR A 214 16.85 2.32 -0.64
CA THR A 214 17.54 1.40 -1.53
C THR A 214 17.94 0.15 -0.78
N ALA A 215 17.62 -1.03 -1.32
CA ALA A 215 17.97 -2.31 -0.72
C ALA A 215 19.13 -2.96 -1.47
N ASN A 216 20.08 -3.51 -0.71
CA ASN A 216 21.15 -4.34 -1.28
C ASN A 216 20.75 -5.81 -1.43
N HIS A 217 19.48 -6.14 -1.11
CA HIS A 217 18.96 -7.52 -1.20
C HIS A 217 19.00 -8.06 -2.63
N TRP A 218 18.65 -7.21 -3.60
CA TRP A 218 18.89 -7.44 -5.02
C TRP A 218 19.45 -6.15 -5.63
N PRO A 219 20.39 -6.24 -6.59
CA PRO A 219 20.87 -5.07 -7.32
C PRO A 219 19.70 -4.27 -7.92
N GLY A 220 19.60 -3.00 -7.56
CA GLY A 220 18.54 -2.11 -8.05
C GLY A 220 17.23 -2.13 -7.26
N ALA A 221 17.14 -2.92 -6.19
CA ALA A 221 15.90 -3.05 -5.43
C ALA A 221 15.57 -1.81 -4.57
N THR A 222 14.27 -1.57 -4.44
CA THR A 222 13.66 -0.45 -3.71
C THR A 222 13.03 -0.96 -2.41
N ILE A 223 13.12 -0.17 -1.34
CA ILE A 223 12.37 -0.41 -0.10
C ILE A 223 11.23 0.60 0.00
N PHE A 224 10.01 0.10 0.12
CA PHE A 224 8.80 0.87 0.43
C PHE A 224 8.49 0.68 1.92
N TRP A 225 8.82 1.69 2.73
CA TRP A 225 8.62 1.64 4.17
C TRP A 225 7.15 1.87 4.54
N GLN A 226 6.62 1.02 5.39
CA GLN A 226 5.32 1.20 6.02
C GLN A 226 5.53 1.90 7.37
N ILE A 227 5.24 3.20 7.40
CA ILE A 227 5.34 4.06 8.58
C ILE A 227 3.93 4.52 8.91
N ASP A 228 3.47 4.23 10.12
CA ASP A 228 2.11 4.56 10.55
C ASP A 228 1.94 6.05 10.84
N ILE A 229 0.69 6.48 11.07
CA ILE A 229 0.34 7.87 11.37
C ILE A 229 1.04 8.43 12.62
N LYS A 230 1.55 7.56 13.51
CA LYS A 230 2.32 7.92 14.71
C LYS A 230 3.83 7.92 14.46
N GLY A 231 4.27 7.74 13.22
CA GLY A 231 5.69 7.68 12.84
C GLY A 231 6.38 6.36 13.18
N LYS A 232 5.66 5.32 13.63
CA LYS A 232 6.24 4.01 13.94
C LYS A 232 6.46 3.21 12.66
N VAL A 233 7.67 2.69 12.48
CA VAL A 233 8.02 1.85 11.32
C VAL A 233 7.53 0.43 11.55
N ARG A 234 6.51 0.03 10.79
CA ARG A 234 5.87 -1.30 10.91
C ARG A 234 6.66 -2.38 10.18
N THR A 235 7.11 -2.07 8.98
CA THR A 235 7.94 -2.94 8.13
C THR A 235 8.42 -2.18 6.90
N GLY A 236 9.16 -2.85 6.01
CA GLY A 236 9.51 -2.37 4.67
C GLY A 236 9.30 -3.48 3.65
N LYS A 237 8.65 -3.16 2.53
CA LYS A 237 8.47 -4.06 1.39
C LYS A 237 9.58 -3.81 0.38
N ILE A 238 10.36 -4.85 0.08
CA ILE A 238 11.46 -4.78 -0.89
C ILE A 238 10.97 -5.31 -2.21
N MET A 239 11.16 -4.53 -3.28
CA MET A 239 10.73 -4.89 -4.62
C MET A 239 11.77 -4.51 -5.66
N LEU A 240 11.82 -5.28 -6.76
CA LEU A 240 12.69 -4.98 -7.90
C LEU A 240 11.84 -4.59 -9.12
N TYR A 241 12.19 -3.45 -9.70
CA TYR A 241 11.59 -2.93 -10.92
C TYR A 241 12.59 -2.92 -12.07
N ASN A 242 12.09 -3.04 -13.29
CA ASN A 242 12.88 -2.79 -14.48
C ASN A 242 13.15 -1.27 -14.59
N LYS A 243 14.43 -0.89 -14.75
CA LYS A 243 14.87 0.51 -14.77
C LYS A 243 14.30 1.31 -15.94
N LYS A 244 13.98 0.65 -17.07
CA LYS A 244 13.49 1.31 -18.30
C LYS A 244 11.97 1.38 -18.37
N THR A 245 11.27 0.34 -17.89
CA THR A 245 9.81 0.22 -18.07
C THR A 245 9.03 0.39 -16.78
N CYS A 246 9.70 0.51 -15.62
CA CYS A 246 9.07 0.52 -14.30
C CYS A 246 8.14 -0.67 -14.01
N LYS A 247 8.16 -1.70 -14.86
CA LYS A 247 7.39 -2.93 -14.63
C LYS A 247 8.09 -3.79 -13.58
N ARG A 248 7.31 -4.44 -12.72
CA ARG A 248 7.84 -5.32 -11.67
C ARG A 248 8.57 -6.52 -12.28
N VAL A 249 9.78 -6.84 -11.82
CA VAL A 249 10.52 -8.02 -12.25
C VAL A 249 9.89 -9.27 -11.61
N LYS A 250 9.48 -10.24 -12.44
CA LYS A 250 8.75 -11.45 -12.01
C LYS A 250 9.48 -12.76 -12.34
N HIS A 251 10.60 -12.70 -13.06
CA HIS A 251 11.38 -13.87 -13.48
C HIS A 251 12.81 -13.76 -12.99
N PRO A 252 13.45 -14.88 -12.54
CA PRO A 252 12.94 -16.25 -12.45
C PRO A 252 11.95 -16.49 -11.30
N PHE A 253 11.78 -15.50 -10.36
CA PHE A 253 10.82 -15.51 -9.27
C PHE A 253 10.28 -14.09 -9.02
N ASN A 254 9.21 -13.96 -8.23
CA ASN A 254 8.75 -12.65 -7.80
C ASN A 254 9.76 -12.03 -6.83
N TYR A 255 10.35 -10.89 -7.21
CA TYR A 255 11.30 -10.15 -6.40
C TYR A 255 10.57 -9.30 -5.35
N ILE A 256 9.97 -9.99 -4.36
CA ILE A 256 9.28 -9.38 -3.21
C ILE A 256 9.86 -9.99 -1.94
N ALA A 257 10.34 -9.15 -1.04
CA ALA A 257 10.79 -9.51 0.29
C ALA A 257 10.32 -8.48 1.31
N TRP A 258 10.44 -8.83 2.58
CA TRP A 258 10.08 -7.95 3.69
C TRP A 258 11.25 -7.77 4.62
N VAL A 259 11.51 -6.54 5.05
CA VAL A 259 12.67 -6.21 5.90
C VAL A 259 12.67 -7.03 7.19
N HIS A 260 11.52 -7.19 7.86
CA HIS A 260 11.42 -7.98 9.09
C HIS A 260 11.75 -9.47 8.91
N ASN A 261 11.60 -10.04 7.70
CA ASN A 261 11.93 -11.43 7.41
C ASN A 261 13.42 -11.66 7.08
N LEU A 262 14.17 -10.59 6.82
CA LEU A 262 15.57 -10.70 6.47
C LEU A 262 16.48 -10.81 7.71
N SER A 263 15.99 -10.38 8.87
CA SER A 263 16.73 -10.33 10.12
C SER A 263 16.86 -11.69 10.84
N GLY A 264 16.00 -12.68 10.55
CA GLY A 264 15.87 -13.92 11.32
C GLY A 264 16.55 -15.17 10.79
N LYS A 265 17.24 -15.14 9.63
CA LYS A 265 17.86 -16.32 9.04
C LYS A 265 19.37 -16.17 8.95
N ALA A 266 20.10 -16.96 9.72
CA ALA A 266 21.51 -17.27 9.53
C ALA A 266 21.70 -17.97 8.16
N GLY A 267 21.69 -17.18 7.08
CA GLY A 267 21.92 -17.64 5.72
C GLY A 267 22.98 -16.75 5.05
N PRO A 268 23.40 -17.05 3.82
CA PRO A 268 24.46 -16.30 3.09
C PRO A 268 24.12 -14.81 2.86
N TRP A 269 23.04 -14.32 3.43
CA TRP A 269 22.53 -12.96 3.34
C TRP A 269 23.01 -12.03 4.47
N LYS A 270 23.71 -12.55 5.51
CA LYS A 270 24.29 -11.76 6.61
C LYS A 270 25.14 -10.59 6.10
N ASP A 271 25.83 -10.81 4.96
CA ASP A 271 26.72 -9.81 4.37
C ASP A 271 26.05 -8.89 3.33
N ARG A 272 24.81 -9.19 2.91
CA ARG A 272 24.08 -8.42 1.88
C ARG A 272 23.10 -7.40 2.42
N LEU A 273 22.71 -7.50 3.69
CA LEU A 273 22.10 -6.41 4.44
C LEU A 273 23.24 -5.50 4.95
N THR A 274 23.98 -4.86 4.05
CA THR A 274 24.79 -3.71 4.42
C THR A 274 23.88 -2.50 4.66
N ILE A 275 22.92 -2.69 5.55
CA ILE A 275 22.42 -1.63 6.39
C ILE A 275 23.50 -1.52 7.46
N ASN A 276 24.51 -0.77 7.17
CA ASN A 276 25.69 -0.40 7.94
C ASN A 276 26.18 -1.39 9.03
N ARG A 277 27.49 -1.70 9.03
CA ARG A 277 28.24 -2.40 10.10
C ARG A 277 28.09 -1.79 11.51
N GLN A 278 27.26 -0.77 11.70
CA GLN A 278 27.01 -0.03 12.94
C GLN A 278 25.65 -0.29 13.58
N MET A 279 24.88 -1.30 13.13
CA MET A 279 23.78 -1.77 13.97
C MET A 279 24.37 -2.37 15.23
N ASN A 280 24.16 -1.69 16.37
CA ASN A 280 24.52 -2.21 17.67
C ASN A 280 23.94 -3.61 17.83
N TYR A 281 24.75 -4.56 18.28
CA TYR A 281 24.44 -5.98 18.46
C TYR A 281 23.12 -6.22 19.21
N GLU A 282 22.73 -5.32 20.12
CA GLU A 282 21.47 -5.34 20.88
C GLU A 282 20.23 -5.10 20.02
N ASN A 283 20.29 -4.21 19.02
CA ASN A 283 19.18 -3.97 18.10
C ASN A 283 19.00 -5.12 17.09
N TYR A 284 20.09 -5.80 16.75
CA TYR A 284 20.08 -6.98 15.91
C TYR A 284 19.40 -8.18 16.60
N HIS A 285 19.62 -8.38 17.90
CA HIS A 285 18.99 -9.44 18.68
C HIS A 285 17.47 -9.23 18.83
N ARG A 286 16.99 -7.99 18.94
CA ARG A 286 15.54 -7.70 18.95
C ARG A 286 14.84 -8.06 17.64
N LEU A 287 15.50 -7.97 16.50
CA LEU A 287 14.96 -8.35 15.20
C LEU A 287 15.00 -9.89 14.97
N ASN A 288 15.87 -10.59 15.69
CA ASN A 288 15.99 -12.04 15.65
C ASN A 288 15.12 -12.77 16.70
N ASP A 289 14.32 -12.04 17.49
CA ASP A 289 13.36 -12.67 18.39
C ASP A 289 12.29 -13.38 17.52
N GLU A 290 12.12 -14.67 17.76
CA GLU A 290 11.08 -15.50 17.10
C GLU A 290 9.66 -14.95 17.28
N ARG A 291 9.50 -13.91 18.09
CA ARG A 291 8.24 -13.26 18.45
C ARG A 291 8.00 -11.91 17.76
N PHE A 292 8.63 -11.62 16.61
CA PHE A 292 8.27 -10.41 15.87
C PHE A 292 6.79 -10.44 15.46
N VAL A 293 5.98 -9.62 16.14
CA VAL A 293 4.54 -9.51 15.88
C VAL A 293 4.33 -8.46 14.79
N MET A 294 4.13 -8.92 13.55
CA MET A 294 3.91 -8.04 12.42
C MET A 294 2.48 -7.53 12.38
N GLU A 295 2.33 -6.21 12.35
CA GLU A 295 1.08 -5.53 12.04
C GLU A 295 1.37 -4.45 11.00
N GLN A 296 0.90 -4.68 9.76
CA GLN A 296 1.09 -3.75 8.65
C GLN A 296 0.20 -2.52 8.79
N CYS A 297 0.67 -1.39 8.26
CA CYS A 297 -0.13 -0.19 8.02
C CYS A 297 -0.21 0.11 6.50
N LEU A 298 -0.94 1.15 6.10
CA LEU A 298 -0.97 1.60 4.72
C LEU A 298 0.39 2.21 4.34
N PHE A 299 0.82 1.98 3.11
CA PHE A 299 1.99 2.70 2.60
C PHE A 299 1.63 4.19 2.43
N GLY A 300 2.51 5.06 2.90
CA GLY A 300 2.25 6.51 2.92
C GLY A 300 1.38 6.98 4.09
N GLU A 301 0.98 6.12 5.04
CA GLU A 301 0.09 6.46 6.16
C GLU A 301 0.59 7.65 7.00
N HIS A 302 1.91 7.80 7.15
CA HIS A 302 2.54 8.93 7.82
C HIS A 302 2.16 10.29 7.20
N LEU A 303 1.76 10.35 5.92
CA LEU A 303 1.33 11.58 5.25
C LEU A 303 -0.02 12.10 5.76
N LEU A 304 -0.81 11.25 6.41
CA LEU A 304 -2.11 11.63 6.97
C LEU A 304 -1.99 12.66 8.10
N TYR A 305 -0.81 12.75 8.73
CA TYR A 305 -0.57 13.73 9.79
C TYR A 305 -0.59 15.18 9.27
N ALA A 306 -0.14 15.41 8.04
CA ALA A 306 0.11 16.76 7.52
C ALA A 306 -1.16 17.59 7.27
N ASP A 307 -2.28 16.98 6.87
CA ASP A 307 -3.51 17.70 6.54
C ASP A 307 -4.75 16.81 6.71
N ALA A 308 -5.57 17.14 7.72
CA ALA A 308 -6.80 16.41 8.01
C ALA A 308 -7.91 16.65 6.97
N GLY A 309 -7.87 17.76 6.24
CA GLY A 309 -8.91 18.15 5.27
C GLY A 309 -8.68 17.63 3.85
N LYS A 310 -7.47 17.18 3.51
CA LYS A 310 -7.18 16.67 2.17
C LYS A 310 -7.90 15.36 1.89
N LEU A 311 -8.39 15.24 0.65
CA LEU A 311 -8.92 13.98 0.13
C LEU A 311 -7.80 12.94 0.08
N VAL A 312 -8.07 11.76 0.59
CA VAL A 312 -7.17 10.61 0.52
C VAL A 312 -7.51 9.77 -0.70
N CYS A 313 -6.52 9.46 -1.50
CA CYS A 313 -6.62 8.57 -2.64
C CYS A 313 -5.88 7.27 -2.33
N LEU A 314 -6.53 6.13 -2.47
CA LEU A 314 -5.97 4.83 -2.13
C LEU A 314 -5.91 3.94 -3.37
N VAL A 315 -4.72 3.42 -3.66
CA VAL A 315 -4.41 2.50 -4.75
C VAL A 315 -3.93 1.14 -4.22
N GLU A 316 -3.72 0.16 -5.09
CA GLU A 316 -3.21 -1.14 -4.68
C GLU A 316 -1.69 -1.08 -4.43
N SER A 317 -0.90 -0.55 -5.36
CA SER A 317 0.55 -0.65 -5.33
C SER A 317 1.24 0.63 -4.84
N GLU A 318 2.39 0.45 -4.17
CA GLU A 318 3.24 1.53 -3.68
C GLU A 318 3.79 2.39 -4.83
N LYS A 319 4.16 1.76 -5.96
CA LYS A 319 4.58 2.43 -7.20
C LYS A 319 3.51 3.42 -7.67
N THR A 320 2.28 2.95 -7.73
CA THR A 320 1.14 3.72 -8.21
C THR A 320 0.86 4.93 -7.33
N ALA A 321 0.93 4.77 -6.00
CA ALA A 321 0.75 5.89 -5.07
C ALA A 321 1.79 7.01 -5.29
N ILE A 322 3.07 6.65 -5.49
CA ILE A 322 4.14 7.63 -5.70
C ILE A 322 4.00 8.36 -7.03
N ILE A 323 3.72 7.62 -8.12
CA ILE A 323 3.54 8.21 -9.45
C ILE A 323 2.30 9.10 -9.46
N ALA A 324 1.20 8.66 -8.85
CA ALA A 324 -0.02 9.46 -8.73
C ALA A 324 0.20 10.75 -7.92
N ALA A 325 1.01 10.72 -6.86
CA ALA A 325 1.38 11.91 -6.10
C ALA A 325 2.20 12.91 -6.92
N ALA A 326 2.97 12.44 -7.91
CA ALA A 326 3.67 13.33 -8.84
C ALA A 326 2.72 14.08 -9.76
N TYR A 327 1.65 13.45 -10.22
CA TYR A 327 0.66 14.08 -11.10
C TYR A 327 -0.36 14.91 -10.34
N TYR A 328 -0.74 14.48 -9.14
CA TYR A 328 -1.82 15.08 -8.34
C TYR A 328 -1.37 15.33 -6.89
N PRO A 329 -0.47 16.31 -6.66
CA PRO A 329 0.12 16.59 -5.34
C PRO A 329 -0.88 17.17 -4.33
N ASP A 330 -2.04 17.64 -4.81
CA ASP A 330 -3.09 18.21 -3.95
C ASP A 330 -3.84 17.16 -3.11
N TYR A 331 -3.63 15.87 -3.39
CA TYR A 331 -4.24 14.74 -2.69
C TYR A 331 -3.19 13.97 -1.87
N ILE A 332 -3.65 13.22 -0.88
CA ILE A 332 -2.81 12.28 -0.14
C ILE A 332 -2.94 10.91 -0.79
N TRP A 333 -1.87 10.41 -1.43
CA TRP A 333 -1.87 9.11 -2.08
C TRP A 333 -1.27 8.04 -1.18
N LEU A 334 -2.04 6.99 -0.94
CA LEU A 334 -1.66 5.84 -0.12
C LEU A 334 -1.77 4.55 -0.92
N ALA A 335 -1.12 3.47 -0.44
CA ALA A 335 -1.32 2.15 -1.01
C ALA A 335 -1.69 1.09 0.03
N ALA A 336 -2.62 0.21 -0.35
CA ALA A 336 -3.05 -0.93 0.45
C ALA A 336 -2.02 -2.08 0.43
N GLY A 337 -1.18 -2.14 -0.61
CA GLY A 337 -0.16 -3.18 -0.82
C GLY A 337 -0.69 -4.45 -1.50
N SER A 338 -2.00 -4.66 -1.50
CA SER A 338 -2.76 -5.71 -2.19
C SER A 338 -4.26 -5.49 -1.96
N LEU A 339 -5.11 -6.19 -2.71
CA LEU A 339 -6.57 -6.20 -2.47
C LEU A 339 -6.91 -6.59 -1.02
N ASN A 340 -6.22 -7.59 -0.45
CA ASN A 340 -6.44 -8.01 0.94
C ASN A 340 -5.87 -7.01 1.97
N GLY A 341 -4.98 -6.13 1.55
CA GLY A 341 -4.49 -5.00 2.34
C GLY A 341 -5.57 -3.93 2.57
N LEU A 342 -6.60 -3.89 1.73
CA LEU A 342 -7.77 -3.04 1.90
C LEU A 342 -8.73 -3.72 2.89
N ASN A 343 -8.49 -3.54 4.18
CA ASN A 343 -9.28 -4.15 5.25
C ASN A 343 -9.53 -3.16 6.40
N PRO A 344 -10.55 -3.40 7.25
CA PRO A 344 -10.93 -2.48 8.31
C PRO A 344 -9.81 -2.16 9.30
N ASP A 345 -8.94 -3.12 9.64
CA ASP A 345 -7.88 -2.91 10.63
C ASP A 345 -6.84 -1.89 10.12
N LYS A 346 -6.32 -2.06 8.90
CA LYS A 346 -5.41 -1.09 8.29
C LYS A 346 -6.09 0.26 8.03
N CYS A 347 -7.35 0.25 7.63
CA CYS A 347 -8.09 1.46 7.28
C CYS A 347 -8.58 2.26 8.51
N GLN A 348 -8.35 1.79 9.76
CA GLN A 348 -8.62 2.58 10.97
C GLN A 348 -7.87 3.92 10.98
N ALA A 349 -6.69 4.00 10.36
CA ALA A 349 -5.94 5.26 10.20
C ALA A 349 -6.69 6.31 9.36
N LEU A 350 -7.70 5.89 8.60
CA LEU A 350 -8.52 6.75 7.72
C LEU A 350 -9.78 7.29 8.40
N LYS A 351 -9.93 7.12 9.71
CA LYS A 351 -11.06 7.69 10.46
C LYS A 351 -11.19 9.19 10.22
N ASN A 352 -12.45 9.65 10.07
CA ASN A 352 -12.82 11.03 9.80
C ASN A 352 -12.27 11.59 8.46
N ARG A 353 -11.98 10.71 7.48
CA ARG A 353 -11.46 11.09 6.16
C ARG A 353 -12.46 10.80 5.05
N SER A 354 -12.41 11.62 4.01
CA SER A 354 -12.98 11.27 2.71
C SER A 354 -11.93 10.51 1.90
N VAL A 355 -12.27 9.33 1.40
CA VAL A 355 -11.36 8.42 0.72
C VAL A 355 -11.91 8.05 -0.64
N MET A 356 -11.10 8.22 -1.69
CA MET A 356 -11.38 7.74 -3.03
C MET A 356 -10.47 6.55 -3.33
N LEU A 357 -11.07 5.42 -3.68
CA LEU A 357 -10.38 4.18 -4.04
C LEU A 357 -10.19 4.11 -5.55
N PHE A 358 -8.99 3.76 -6.00
CA PHE A 358 -8.64 3.60 -7.41
C PHE A 358 -8.19 2.17 -7.68
N PRO A 359 -9.14 1.27 -8.02
CA PRO A 359 -8.81 -0.11 -8.34
C PRO A 359 -8.04 -0.24 -9.65
N ASP A 360 -7.25 -1.32 -9.76
CA ASP A 360 -6.71 -1.78 -11.03
C ASP A 360 -7.87 -2.21 -11.95
N VAL A 361 -7.64 -2.25 -13.26
CA VAL A 361 -8.61 -2.75 -14.24
C VAL A 361 -9.03 -4.18 -13.90
N ASN A 362 -10.33 -4.49 -14.03
CA ASN A 362 -11.01 -5.72 -13.62
C ASN A 362 -11.13 -5.94 -12.10
N ALA A 363 -10.73 -4.97 -11.28
CA ALA A 363 -10.84 -5.09 -9.83
C ALA A 363 -11.98 -4.24 -9.23
N TYR A 364 -12.71 -3.44 -10.04
CA TYR A 364 -13.73 -2.50 -9.57
C TYR A 364 -14.76 -3.15 -8.66
N GLY A 365 -15.38 -4.27 -9.06
CA GLY A 365 -16.41 -4.94 -8.26
C GLY A 365 -15.94 -5.36 -6.87
N LYS A 366 -14.74 -5.96 -6.79
CA LYS A 366 -14.13 -6.38 -5.51
C LYS A 366 -13.82 -5.18 -4.61
N TRP A 367 -13.34 -4.07 -5.19
CA TRP A 367 -13.06 -2.85 -4.44
C TRP A 367 -14.33 -2.16 -3.98
N TYR A 368 -15.41 -2.25 -4.77
CA TYR A 368 -16.72 -1.73 -4.39
C TYR A 368 -17.29 -2.48 -3.17
N GLU A 369 -17.21 -3.81 -3.16
CA GLU A 369 -17.58 -4.62 -1.99
C GLU A 369 -16.76 -4.24 -0.74
N LYS A 370 -15.45 -4.04 -0.91
CA LYS A 370 -14.57 -3.57 0.16
C LYS A 370 -14.94 -2.16 0.65
N ALA A 371 -15.31 -1.26 -0.24
CA ALA A 371 -15.76 0.09 0.15
C ALA A 371 -17.04 0.03 0.99
N MET A 372 -17.99 -0.84 0.63
CA MET A 372 -19.21 -1.06 1.41
C MET A 372 -18.89 -1.61 2.80
N GLU A 373 -18.01 -2.60 2.89
CA GLU A 373 -17.51 -3.14 4.17
C GLU A 373 -16.87 -2.03 5.04
N LEU A 374 -15.98 -1.20 4.44
CA LEU A 374 -15.28 -0.13 5.14
C LEU A 374 -16.24 0.98 5.61
N ASN A 375 -17.22 1.37 4.80
CA ASN A 375 -18.25 2.35 5.20
C ASN A 375 -19.06 1.85 6.40
N ALA A 376 -19.36 0.55 6.45
CA ALA A 376 -20.07 -0.05 7.57
C ALA A 376 -19.20 -0.15 8.84
N ARG A 377 -17.90 -0.44 8.68
CA ARG A 377 -16.96 -0.65 9.79
C ARG A 377 -16.34 0.64 10.34
N ILE A 378 -16.26 1.69 9.51
CA ILE A 378 -15.66 2.99 9.86
C ILE A 378 -16.64 4.10 9.47
N PRO A 379 -17.78 4.22 10.16
CA PRO A 379 -18.88 5.11 9.76
C PRO A 379 -18.54 6.60 9.84
N SER A 380 -17.45 6.96 10.51
CA SER A 380 -16.93 8.34 10.53
C SER A 380 -16.22 8.76 9.24
N SER A 381 -16.01 7.84 8.30
CA SER A 381 -15.29 8.05 7.04
C SER A 381 -16.19 7.75 5.85
N THR A 382 -15.85 8.29 4.69
CA THR A 382 -16.57 8.00 3.45
C THR A 382 -15.60 7.37 2.45
N PHE A 383 -15.89 6.14 2.04
CA PHE A 383 -15.15 5.43 1.02
C PHE A 383 -15.96 5.36 -0.27
N LYS A 384 -15.46 5.98 -1.34
CA LYS A 384 -16.02 5.91 -2.69
C LYS A 384 -15.04 5.21 -3.62
N VAL A 385 -15.52 4.57 -4.67
CA VAL A 385 -14.69 3.88 -5.67
C VAL A 385 -14.77 4.60 -7.00
N SER A 386 -13.61 4.91 -7.58
CA SER A 386 -13.53 5.45 -8.91
C SER A 386 -13.70 4.34 -9.96
N ASN A 387 -14.60 4.53 -10.90
CA ASN A 387 -14.78 3.66 -12.06
C ASN A 387 -14.09 4.19 -13.33
N ALA A 388 -13.31 5.27 -13.19
CA ALA A 388 -12.75 5.98 -14.34
C ALA A 388 -11.78 5.11 -15.13
N LEU A 389 -10.93 4.32 -14.46
CA LEU A 389 -10.00 3.41 -15.12
C LEU A 389 -10.75 2.24 -15.79
N GLU A 390 -11.69 1.65 -15.08
CA GLU A 390 -12.52 0.53 -15.58
C GLU A 390 -13.33 0.92 -16.81
N ASN A 391 -14.03 2.07 -16.78
CA ASN A 391 -14.90 2.51 -17.87
C ASN A 391 -14.14 2.89 -19.15
N ASN A 392 -12.89 3.35 -19.01
CA ASN A 392 -12.06 3.84 -20.12
C ASN A 392 -10.94 2.86 -20.50
N ALA A 393 -10.94 1.64 -19.98
CA ALA A 393 -9.92 0.65 -20.28
C ALA A 393 -10.14 0.06 -21.68
N THR A 394 -9.07 0.00 -22.47
CA THR A 394 -9.01 -0.73 -23.73
C THR A 394 -9.01 -2.24 -23.48
N GLU A 395 -9.24 -3.03 -24.53
CA GLU A 395 -9.19 -4.50 -24.41
C GLU A 395 -7.82 -5.00 -23.97
N ILE A 396 -6.74 -4.40 -24.47
CA ILE A 396 -5.36 -4.74 -24.09
C ILE A 396 -5.10 -4.43 -22.63
N GLU A 397 -5.55 -3.28 -22.12
CA GLU A 397 -5.43 -2.90 -20.72
C GLU A 397 -6.22 -3.84 -19.81
N ARG A 398 -7.40 -4.30 -20.26
CA ARG A 398 -8.21 -5.31 -19.54
C ARG A 398 -7.50 -6.66 -19.46
N LEU A 399 -6.90 -7.11 -20.56
CA LEU A 399 -6.11 -8.36 -20.59
C LEU A 399 -4.90 -8.31 -19.66
N ASN A 400 -4.28 -7.14 -19.53
CA ASN A 400 -3.10 -6.93 -18.70
C ASN A 400 -3.42 -6.61 -17.24
N GLY A 401 -4.66 -6.17 -16.92
CA GLY A 401 -5.07 -5.77 -15.58
C GLY A 401 -4.21 -4.63 -15.04
N ILE A 402 -4.09 -3.54 -15.84
CA ILE A 402 -3.21 -2.42 -15.52
C ILE A 402 -3.74 -1.59 -14.35
N ASP A 403 -2.82 -0.90 -13.67
CA ASP A 403 -3.13 0.19 -12.74
C ASP A 403 -3.07 1.57 -13.45
N ILE A 404 -3.53 2.61 -12.76
CA ILE A 404 -3.56 3.97 -13.34
C ILE A 404 -2.16 4.50 -13.65
N ALA A 405 -1.12 4.10 -12.90
CA ALA A 405 0.25 4.50 -13.17
C ALA A 405 0.82 3.78 -14.37
N ASP A 406 0.41 2.54 -14.66
CA ASP A 406 0.84 1.82 -15.84
C ASP A 406 0.43 2.57 -17.11
N ARG A 407 -0.81 3.13 -17.17
CA ARG A 407 -1.25 3.98 -18.29
C ARG A 407 -0.36 5.19 -18.48
N TRP A 408 -0.07 5.94 -17.40
CA TRP A 408 0.80 7.13 -17.49
C TRP A 408 2.24 6.78 -17.83
N ILE A 409 2.73 5.61 -17.42
CA ILE A 409 4.05 5.11 -17.77
C ILE A 409 4.09 4.75 -19.27
N ASP A 410 3.08 4.03 -19.76
CA ASP A 410 3.02 3.62 -21.16
C ASP A 410 2.91 4.86 -22.07
N ASP A 411 2.04 5.85 -21.75
CA ASP A 411 1.96 7.14 -22.45
C ASP A 411 3.34 7.86 -22.47
N PHE A 412 4.03 7.91 -21.32
CA PHE A 412 5.36 8.51 -21.23
C PHE A 412 6.41 7.78 -22.09
N LEU A 413 6.41 6.45 -22.10
CA LEU A 413 7.37 5.64 -22.85
C LEU A 413 7.14 5.73 -24.36
N GLU A 414 5.90 5.86 -24.82
CA GLU A 414 5.56 6.10 -26.22
C GLU A 414 6.15 7.44 -26.69
N GLU A 415 5.94 8.52 -25.92
CA GLU A 415 6.49 9.86 -26.26
C GLU A 415 8.02 9.93 -26.14
N TRP A 416 8.64 9.11 -25.31
CA TRP A 416 10.09 9.12 -25.11
C TRP A 416 10.84 8.41 -26.25
N ASN A 417 10.19 7.45 -26.93
CA ASN A 417 10.79 6.66 -28.01
C ASN A 417 10.56 7.28 -29.40
N ASP A 418 9.66 8.28 -29.53
CA ASP A 418 9.46 9.13 -30.71
C ASP A 418 10.43 10.34 -30.72
#